data_ec26b3e256ae7980c9ef86aa800deaba
#
_entry.id   ec26b3e256ae7980c9ef86aa800deaba
#
_cell.length_a   1.000
_cell.length_b   1.000
_cell.length_c   1.000
_cell.angle_alpha   90.00
_cell.angle_beta   90.00
_cell.angle_gamma   90.00
#
_symmetry.space_group_name_H-M   'P 1'
#
loop_
_entity.id
_entity.type
_entity.pdbx_description
1 polymer ?
#
loop_
_entity_poly.entity_id
_entity_poly.type
_entity_poly.pdbx_seq_one_letter_code
_entity_poly.pdbx_strand_id
1 'polypeptide(L)'
;MHEQIMPLRCGHTICYLVQGPTGSLLIDTGFAESLGQLGSQLKMHALDLQIVDYLLVTHFHPDHMGIARDLVELGVTLLLPSCQVPFVHQPDHMYVRDHNRAFRPIREEDACRLEPEDSRKFLSAHCGIDGQVVQTPGHSPDSISLVLDSGDAFVGDLCPFDQVELYGDGQMRSSWEKLLGLGVHLVHFAHWPDERI
;
A
#
# COMPACT_ATOMS: atom_id res chain seq x y z
N MET A 1 -4.67 19.71 10.85
CA MET A 1 -4.43 18.54 11.74
C MET A 1 -3.51 17.65 10.94
N HIS A 2 -2.50 17.06 11.56
CA HIS A 2 -1.60 16.13 10.86
C HIS A 2 -2.25 14.76 10.79
N GLU A 3 -1.94 14.02 9.74
CA GLU A 3 -2.32 12.63 9.58
C GLU A 3 -1.70 11.80 10.72
N GLN A 4 -2.45 10.79 11.17
CA GLN A 4 -1.92 9.82 12.12
C GLN A 4 -1.52 8.55 11.34
N ILE A 5 -0.26 8.17 11.46
CA ILE A 5 0.31 6.98 10.82
C ILE A 5 0.42 5.87 11.88
N MET A 6 -0.15 4.71 11.59
CA MET A 6 -0.13 3.55 12.49
C MET A 6 0.41 2.32 11.76
N PRO A 7 1.58 1.81 12.13
CA PRO A 7 2.08 0.55 11.60
C PRO A 7 1.29 -0.64 12.18
N LEU A 8 0.87 -1.55 11.33
CA LEU A 8 0.07 -2.74 11.64
C LEU A 8 0.79 -3.97 11.10
N ARG A 9 1.27 -4.85 11.97
CA ARG A 9 2.04 -6.03 11.54
C ARG A 9 1.11 -7.17 11.16
N CYS A 10 1.10 -7.55 9.89
CA CYS A 10 0.38 -8.69 9.33
C CYS A 10 1.36 -9.78 8.86
N GLY A 11 1.77 -10.67 9.76
CA GLY A 11 2.82 -11.64 9.50
C GLY A 11 4.19 -10.98 9.38
N HIS A 12 4.79 -11.10 8.20
CA HIS A 12 6.08 -10.47 7.87
C HIS A 12 5.93 -9.09 7.23
N THR A 13 4.71 -8.72 6.82
CA THR A 13 4.42 -7.43 6.18
C THR A 13 3.99 -6.41 7.23
N ILE A 14 4.53 -5.22 7.15
CA ILE A 14 4.07 -4.05 7.90
C ILE A 14 3.12 -3.29 6.98
N CYS A 15 1.84 -3.32 7.32
CA CYS A 15 0.80 -2.49 6.70
C CYS A 15 0.72 -1.17 7.46
N TYR A 16 0.21 -0.12 6.84
CA TYR A 16 0.10 1.17 7.51
C TYR A 16 -1.33 1.71 7.39
N LEU A 17 -1.93 2.09 8.51
CA LEU A 17 -3.16 2.87 8.49
C LEU A 17 -2.79 4.35 8.59
N VAL A 18 -3.12 5.11 7.56
CA VAL A 18 -3.01 6.57 7.53
C VAL A 18 -4.39 7.14 7.76
N GLN A 19 -4.58 7.76 8.92
CA GLN A 19 -5.85 8.36 9.31
C GLN A 19 -5.79 9.87 9.13
N GLY A 20 -6.60 10.38 8.23
CA GLY A 20 -6.83 11.81 8.06
C GLY A 20 -8.08 12.28 8.83
N PRO A 21 -8.41 13.57 8.75
CA PRO A 21 -9.53 14.14 9.49
C PRO A 21 -10.92 13.70 9.01
N THR A 22 -11.06 13.20 7.80
CA THR A 22 -12.37 12.84 7.18
C THR A 22 -12.45 11.39 6.73
N GLY A 23 -11.37 10.63 6.79
CA GLY A 23 -11.34 9.22 6.40
C GLY A 23 -9.97 8.61 6.59
N SER A 24 -9.85 7.33 6.28
CA SER A 24 -8.64 6.54 6.49
C SER A 24 -8.25 5.74 5.26
N LEU A 25 -6.95 5.54 5.11
CA LEU A 25 -6.35 4.75 4.05
C LEU A 25 -5.46 3.66 4.65
N LEU A 26 -5.78 2.39 4.38
CA LEU A 26 -4.90 1.27 4.67
C LEU A 26 -3.94 1.07 3.49
N ILE A 27 -2.66 0.89 3.77
CA ILE A 27 -1.63 0.59 2.78
C ILE A 27 -1.16 -0.84 3.03
N ASP A 28 -1.35 -1.70 2.03
CA ASP A 28 -1.08 -3.14 2.04
C ASP A 28 -1.91 -3.94 3.07
N THR A 29 -1.88 -5.28 2.96
CA THR A 29 -2.77 -6.14 3.77
C THR A 29 -2.12 -7.39 4.38
N GLY A 30 -0.95 -7.79 3.92
CA GLY A 30 -0.38 -9.10 4.23
C GLY A 30 -0.91 -10.22 3.31
N PHE A 31 -0.51 -11.46 3.59
CA PHE A 31 -0.97 -12.67 2.88
C PHE A 31 -2.47 -12.94 3.07
N ALA A 32 -3.05 -13.78 2.22
CA ALA A 32 -4.34 -14.42 2.49
C ALA A 32 -4.32 -15.00 3.93
N GLU A 33 -5.47 -15.00 4.62
CA GLU A 33 -5.60 -15.38 6.04
C GLU A 33 -5.17 -14.31 7.06
N SER A 34 -4.61 -13.16 6.63
CA SER A 34 -4.16 -12.09 7.55
C SER A 34 -5.29 -11.26 8.17
N LEU A 35 -6.56 -11.46 7.78
CA LEU A 35 -7.69 -10.63 8.24
C LEU A 35 -7.80 -10.60 9.78
N GLY A 36 -7.66 -11.77 10.42
CA GLY A 36 -7.68 -11.86 11.89
C GLY A 36 -6.49 -11.15 12.55
N GLN A 37 -5.32 -11.16 11.89
CA GLN A 37 -4.14 -10.45 12.37
C GLN A 37 -4.34 -8.93 12.26
N LEU A 38 -4.81 -8.44 11.10
CA LEU A 38 -5.14 -7.04 10.89
C LEU A 38 -6.13 -6.54 11.95
N GLY A 39 -7.24 -7.28 12.17
CA GLY A 39 -8.21 -6.93 13.20
C GLY A 39 -7.61 -6.92 14.61
N SER A 40 -6.68 -7.81 14.91
CA SER A 40 -5.98 -7.84 16.20
C SER A 40 -5.04 -6.65 16.37
N GLN A 41 -4.32 -6.27 15.32
CA GLN A 41 -3.46 -5.09 15.33
C GLN A 41 -4.27 -3.80 15.53
N LEU A 42 -5.39 -3.64 14.84
CA LEU A 42 -6.28 -2.49 15.02
C LEU A 42 -6.81 -2.39 16.47
N LYS A 43 -7.19 -3.51 17.07
CA LYS A 43 -7.64 -3.55 18.46
C LYS A 43 -6.57 -3.09 19.46
N MET A 44 -5.27 -3.29 19.18
CA MET A 44 -4.20 -2.77 20.04
C MET A 44 -4.18 -1.23 20.06
N HIS A 45 -4.73 -0.59 19.02
CA HIS A 45 -4.92 0.85 18.93
C HIS A 45 -6.34 1.31 19.35
N ALA A 46 -7.14 0.42 19.97
CA ALA A 46 -8.54 0.65 20.30
C ALA A 46 -9.44 0.94 19.08
N LEU A 47 -9.07 0.40 17.92
CA LEU A 47 -9.78 0.50 16.64
C LEU A 47 -10.34 -0.87 16.22
N ASP A 48 -11.22 -0.88 15.23
CA ASP A 48 -11.72 -2.08 14.56
C ASP A 48 -11.65 -1.93 13.04
N LEU A 49 -12.03 -2.98 12.29
CA LEU A 49 -11.95 -2.99 10.83
C LEU A 49 -12.85 -1.93 10.16
N GLN A 50 -13.86 -1.42 10.85
CA GLN A 50 -14.78 -0.40 10.31
C GLN A 50 -14.10 0.97 10.19
N ILE A 51 -12.92 1.14 10.80
CA ILE A 51 -12.13 2.37 10.63
C ILE A 51 -11.54 2.50 9.23
N VAL A 52 -11.40 1.41 8.48
CA VAL A 52 -10.74 1.38 7.18
C VAL A 52 -11.74 1.75 6.10
N ASP A 53 -11.61 2.94 5.51
CA ASP A 53 -12.46 3.39 4.42
C ASP A 53 -11.92 2.97 3.06
N TYR A 54 -10.60 3.11 2.87
CA TYR A 54 -9.92 2.86 1.61
C TYR A 54 -8.73 1.93 1.80
N LEU A 55 -8.44 1.16 0.75
CA LEU A 55 -7.25 0.31 0.64
C LEU A 55 -6.45 0.74 -0.59
N LEU A 56 -5.13 0.92 -0.42
CA LEU A 56 -4.17 1.09 -1.48
C LEU A 56 -3.13 -0.03 -1.36
N VAL A 57 -2.92 -0.78 -2.44
CA VAL A 57 -1.89 -1.83 -2.50
C VAL A 57 -0.67 -1.27 -3.20
N THR A 58 0.51 -1.35 -2.55
CA THR A 58 1.75 -0.81 -3.13
C THR A 58 2.16 -1.56 -4.39
N HIS A 59 1.94 -2.87 -4.43
CA HIS A 59 2.10 -3.72 -5.61
C HIS A 59 1.38 -5.06 -5.40
N PHE A 60 1.03 -5.75 -6.49
CA PHE A 60 0.22 -6.96 -6.43
C PHE A 60 1.06 -8.23 -6.23
N HIS A 61 1.88 -8.27 -5.16
CA HIS A 61 2.45 -9.51 -4.64
C HIS A 61 1.55 -10.12 -3.54
N PRO A 62 1.62 -11.45 -3.33
CA PRO A 62 0.68 -12.15 -2.44
C PRO A 62 0.62 -11.60 -1.02
N ASP A 63 1.73 -11.14 -0.48
CA ASP A 63 1.85 -10.64 0.89
C ASP A 63 1.51 -9.15 1.06
N HIS A 64 1.09 -8.48 -0.03
CA HIS A 64 0.62 -7.10 0.00
C HIS A 64 -0.89 -6.98 -0.28
N MET A 65 -1.47 -7.96 -0.98
CA MET A 65 -2.86 -7.88 -1.43
C MET A 65 -3.74 -9.04 -0.95
N GLY A 66 -3.21 -9.94 -0.14
CA GLY A 66 -3.80 -11.26 0.11
C GLY A 66 -5.21 -11.26 0.67
N ILE A 67 -5.62 -10.24 1.44
CA ILE A 67 -6.99 -10.07 1.96
C ILE A 67 -7.73 -8.88 1.35
N ALA A 68 -7.24 -8.32 0.24
CA ALA A 68 -7.88 -7.16 -0.39
C ALA A 68 -9.35 -7.44 -0.74
N ARG A 69 -9.65 -8.62 -1.28
CA ARG A 69 -11.03 -9.03 -1.59
C ARG A 69 -11.90 -9.11 -0.33
N ASP A 70 -11.37 -9.65 0.76
CA ASP A 70 -12.12 -9.77 2.02
C ASP A 70 -12.48 -8.38 2.57
N LEU A 71 -11.55 -7.43 2.50
CA LEU A 71 -11.79 -6.04 2.92
C LEU A 71 -12.84 -5.35 2.07
N VAL A 72 -12.82 -5.56 0.74
CA VAL A 72 -13.85 -5.02 -0.17
C VAL A 72 -15.24 -5.54 0.22
N GLU A 73 -15.38 -6.83 0.56
CA GLU A 73 -16.65 -7.40 1.01
C GLU A 73 -17.10 -6.88 2.38
N LEU A 74 -16.17 -6.38 3.18
CA LEU A 74 -16.47 -5.69 4.45
C LEU A 74 -16.80 -4.20 4.26
N GLY A 75 -16.79 -3.70 3.01
CA GLY A 75 -17.17 -2.32 2.67
C GLY A 75 -15.99 -1.38 2.44
N VAL A 76 -14.76 -1.86 2.50
CA VAL A 76 -13.57 -1.05 2.17
C VAL A 76 -13.51 -0.81 0.67
N THR A 77 -13.21 0.39 0.24
CA THR A 77 -13.03 0.71 -1.17
C THR A 77 -11.57 0.49 -1.59
N LEU A 78 -11.34 -0.49 -2.48
CA LEU A 78 -10.02 -0.68 -3.09
C LEU A 78 -9.75 0.43 -4.10
N LEU A 79 -8.71 1.23 -3.86
CA LEU A 79 -8.17 2.16 -4.85
C LEU A 79 -7.25 1.39 -5.79
N LEU A 80 -7.56 1.40 -7.09
CA LEU A 80 -6.78 0.71 -8.10
C LEU A 80 -6.20 1.71 -9.10
N PRO A 81 -4.95 2.15 -8.89
CA PRO A 81 -4.23 2.99 -9.86
C PRO A 81 -4.20 2.36 -11.25
N SER A 82 -4.43 3.16 -12.30
CA SER A 82 -4.54 2.66 -13.68
C SER A 82 -3.28 1.90 -14.12
N CYS A 83 -2.10 2.31 -13.65
CA CYS A 83 -0.84 1.63 -13.94
C CYS A 83 -0.76 0.21 -13.33
N GLN A 84 -1.56 -0.11 -12.33
CA GLN A 84 -1.58 -1.41 -11.66
C GLN A 84 -2.59 -2.40 -12.27
N VAL A 85 -3.55 -1.92 -13.06
CA VAL A 85 -4.62 -2.76 -13.63
C VAL A 85 -4.09 -4.01 -14.36
N PRO A 86 -3.02 -3.96 -15.18
CA PRO A 86 -2.50 -5.15 -15.85
C PRO A 86 -1.93 -6.23 -14.91
N PHE A 87 -1.72 -5.89 -13.63
CA PHE A 87 -0.99 -6.71 -12.67
C PHE A 87 -1.88 -7.29 -11.57
N VAL A 88 -3.11 -6.79 -11.41
CA VAL A 88 -4.01 -7.13 -10.30
C VAL A 88 -4.28 -8.63 -10.13
N HIS A 89 -4.19 -9.42 -11.20
CA HIS A 89 -4.39 -10.86 -11.21
C HIS A 89 -3.10 -11.68 -11.26
N GLN A 90 -1.93 -11.05 -11.22
CA GLN A 90 -0.66 -11.79 -11.23
C GLN A 90 -0.52 -12.80 -10.08
N PRO A 91 -0.91 -12.49 -8.82
CA PRO A 91 -0.77 -13.44 -7.72
C PRO A 91 -1.78 -14.59 -7.75
N ASP A 92 -2.86 -14.50 -8.50
CA ASP A 92 -3.94 -15.51 -8.51
C ASP A 92 -3.43 -16.91 -8.80
N HIS A 93 -2.54 -17.06 -9.80
CA HIS A 93 -1.98 -18.36 -10.17
C HIS A 93 -1.09 -18.96 -9.09
N MET A 94 -0.41 -18.14 -8.28
CA MET A 94 0.43 -18.62 -7.17
C MET A 94 -0.44 -19.23 -6.09
N TYR A 95 -1.51 -18.54 -5.70
CA TYR A 95 -2.45 -19.05 -4.71
C TYR A 95 -3.19 -20.31 -5.17
N VAL A 96 -3.54 -20.39 -6.47
CA VAL A 96 -4.13 -21.60 -7.06
C VAL A 96 -3.14 -22.76 -7.04
N ARG A 97 -1.90 -22.53 -7.47
CA ARG A 97 -0.82 -23.53 -7.44
C ARG A 97 -0.58 -24.08 -6.04
N ASP A 98 -0.56 -23.19 -5.05
CA ASP A 98 -0.26 -23.52 -3.65
C ASP A 98 -1.50 -24.00 -2.89
N HIS A 99 -2.64 -24.23 -3.61
CA HIS A 99 -3.90 -24.69 -3.06
C HIS A 99 -4.41 -23.86 -1.85
N ASN A 100 -4.09 -22.58 -1.82
CA ASN A 100 -4.55 -21.70 -0.75
C ASN A 100 -6.06 -21.44 -0.91
N ARG A 101 -6.85 -22.01 0.01
CA ARG A 101 -8.32 -21.91 -0.02
C ARG A 101 -8.86 -20.64 0.61
N ALA A 102 -8.03 -19.90 1.32
CA ALA A 102 -8.41 -18.63 1.95
C ALA A 102 -8.31 -17.46 0.97
N PHE A 103 -7.47 -17.58 -0.06
CA PHE A 103 -7.32 -16.53 -1.04
C PHE A 103 -8.59 -16.36 -1.89
N ARG A 104 -8.94 -15.10 -2.10
CA ARG A 104 -10.09 -14.70 -2.90
C ARG A 104 -9.64 -13.64 -3.92
N PRO A 105 -9.78 -13.92 -5.25
CA PRO A 105 -9.36 -12.98 -6.28
C PRO A 105 -10.11 -11.65 -6.18
N ILE A 106 -9.42 -10.56 -6.47
CA ILE A 106 -10.03 -9.24 -6.63
C ILE A 106 -10.96 -9.28 -7.84
N ARG A 107 -12.06 -8.53 -7.77
CA ARG A 107 -12.89 -8.21 -8.92
C ARG A 107 -12.64 -6.76 -9.28
N GLU A 108 -12.16 -6.52 -10.49
CA GLU A 108 -11.82 -5.16 -10.93
C GLU A 108 -13.04 -4.21 -10.94
N GLU A 109 -14.23 -4.75 -11.17
CA GLU A 109 -15.49 -4.00 -11.14
C GLU A 109 -15.85 -3.46 -9.75
N ASP A 110 -15.31 -4.06 -8.69
CA ASP A 110 -15.53 -3.62 -7.29
C ASP A 110 -14.48 -2.60 -6.83
N ALA A 111 -13.46 -2.31 -7.66
CA ALA A 111 -12.41 -1.36 -7.34
C ALA A 111 -12.73 0.05 -7.86
N CYS A 112 -12.32 1.06 -7.09
CA CYS A 112 -12.32 2.45 -7.54
C CYS A 112 -11.06 2.72 -8.35
N ARG A 113 -11.20 2.84 -9.67
CA ARG A 113 -10.06 3.18 -10.55
C ARG A 113 -9.62 4.61 -10.29
N LEU A 114 -8.33 4.79 -10.22
CA LEU A 114 -7.69 6.06 -9.87
C LEU A 114 -6.52 6.34 -10.81
N GLU A 115 -6.54 7.50 -11.47
CA GLU A 115 -5.32 7.97 -12.14
C GLU A 115 -4.35 8.51 -11.09
N PRO A 116 -3.05 8.13 -11.13
CA PRO A 116 -2.08 8.63 -10.16
C PRO A 116 -2.07 10.17 -10.04
N GLU A 117 -2.28 10.87 -11.13
CA GLU A 117 -2.33 12.34 -11.20
C GLU A 117 -3.52 12.93 -10.44
N ASP A 118 -4.63 12.20 -10.33
CA ASP A 118 -5.84 12.60 -9.61
C ASP A 118 -5.80 12.19 -8.13
N SER A 119 -4.81 11.40 -7.72
CA SER A 119 -4.72 10.82 -6.37
C SER A 119 -4.70 11.88 -5.27
N ARG A 120 -3.97 12.97 -5.46
CA ARG A 120 -3.92 14.09 -4.50
C ARG A 120 -5.31 14.66 -4.24
N LYS A 121 -6.05 14.95 -5.29
CA LYS A 121 -7.41 15.48 -5.19
C LYS A 121 -8.34 14.49 -4.49
N PHE A 122 -8.22 13.21 -4.83
CA PHE A 122 -9.02 12.16 -4.22
C PHE A 122 -8.75 12.04 -2.72
N LEU A 123 -7.47 11.90 -2.33
CA LEU A 123 -7.06 11.72 -0.93
C LEU A 123 -7.47 12.91 -0.06
N SER A 124 -7.25 14.13 -0.56
CA SER A 124 -7.65 15.35 0.15
C SER A 124 -9.18 15.43 0.32
N ALA A 125 -9.95 15.12 -0.74
CA ALA A 125 -11.42 15.23 -0.70
C ALA A 125 -12.08 14.17 0.18
N HIS A 126 -11.57 12.94 0.19
CA HIS A 126 -12.23 11.80 0.83
C HIS A 126 -11.65 11.44 2.20
N CYS A 127 -10.35 11.64 2.38
CA CYS A 127 -9.67 11.31 3.64
C CYS A 127 -9.14 12.54 4.38
N GLY A 128 -9.04 13.70 3.70
CA GLY A 128 -8.34 14.87 4.24
C GLY A 128 -6.84 14.61 4.38
N ILE A 129 -6.29 13.71 3.56
CA ILE A 129 -4.86 13.37 3.53
C ILE A 129 -4.18 14.24 2.46
N ASP A 130 -3.15 14.99 2.87
CA ASP A 130 -2.34 15.80 1.98
C ASP A 130 -1.16 14.98 1.45
N GLY A 131 -1.34 14.38 0.27
CA GLY A 131 -0.38 13.48 -0.33
C GLY A 131 -0.76 13.05 -1.75
N GLN A 132 0.06 12.23 -2.37
CA GLN A 132 -0.16 11.73 -3.73
C GLN A 132 0.41 10.32 -3.92
N VAL A 133 -0.19 9.56 -4.85
CA VAL A 133 0.32 8.29 -5.31
C VAL A 133 1.26 8.53 -6.49
N VAL A 134 2.44 7.92 -6.46
CA VAL A 134 3.42 8.00 -7.54
C VAL A 134 3.90 6.61 -7.95
N GLN A 135 4.16 6.40 -9.24
CA GLN A 135 4.76 5.16 -9.72
C GLN A 135 6.24 5.12 -9.31
N THR A 136 6.61 4.03 -8.66
CA THR A 136 7.97 3.75 -8.19
C THR A 136 8.39 2.32 -8.57
N PRO A 137 8.45 1.99 -9.88
CA PRO A 137 8.86 0.66 -10.31
C PRO A 137 10.32 0.39 -9.95
N GLY A 138 10.65 -0.90 -9.83
CA GLY A 138 12.00 -1.38 -9.48
C GLY A 138 11.93 -2.74 -8.80
N HIS A 139 11.19 -2.87 -7.70
CA HIS A 139 10.87 -4.19 -7.12
C HIS A 139 9.90 -4.96 -8.04
N SER A 140 8.86 -4.30 -8.50
CA SER A 140 7.92 -4.81 -9.51
C SER A 140 7.49 -3.69 -10.47
N PRO A 141 7.00 -4.04 -11.68
CA PRO A 141 6.57 -3.04 -12.65
C PRO A 141 5.38 -2.19 -12.20
N ASP A 142 4.52 -2.75 -11.34
CA ASP A 142 3.31 -2.15 -10.80
C ASP A 142 3.52 -1.40 -9.48
N SER A 143 4.77 -1.35 -8.98
CA SER A 143 5.07 -0.68 -7.70
C SER A 143 4.72 0.80 -7.73
N ILE A 144 4.02 1.21 -6.69
CA ILE A 144 3.66 2.60 -6.40
C ILE A 144 4.08 2.96 -4.97
N SER A 145 4.23 4.25 -4.72
CA SER A 145 4.39 4.78 -3.36
C SER A 145 3.32 5.83 -3.06
N LEU A 146 2.86 5.87 -1.82
CA LEU A 146 2.13 7.02 -1.30
C LEU A 146 3.16 7.98 -0.70
N VAL A 147 3.16 9.23 -1.15
CA VAL A 147 4.01 10.31 -0.61
C VAL A 147 3.11 11.36 0.03
N LEU A 148 3.32 11.63 1.31
CA LEU A 148 2.63 12.69 2.05
C LEU A 148 3.40 14.00 1.96
N ASP A 149 2.68 15.12 2.06
CA ASP A 149 3.29 16.47 2.08
C ASP A 149 4.13 16.72 3.36
N SER A 150 3.94 15.88 4.40
CA SER A 150 4.83 15.83 5.57
C SER A 150 6.25 15.36 5.23
N GLY A 151 6.48 14.73 4.06
CA GLY A 151 7.73 14.09 3.66
C GLY A 151 7.85 12.63 4.04
N ASP A 152 6.76 12.02 4.54
CA ASP A 152 6.65 10.58 4.73
C ASP A 152 6.33 9.88 3.41
N ALA A 153 6.94 8.72 3.13
CA ALA A 153 6.63 7.90 1.97
C ALA A 153 6.45 6.43 2.33
N PHE A 154 5.39 5.81 1.83
CA PHE A 154 5.12 4.37 1.96
C PHE A 154 5.47 3.71 0.64
N VAL A 155 6.52 2.90 0.63
CA VAL A 155 7.18 2.46 -0.60
C VAL A 155 7.05 0.96 -0.89
N GLY A 156 6.33 0.22 -0.03
CA GLY A 156 6.22 -1.24 -0.15
C GLY A 156 7.59 -1.92 -0.05
N ASP A 157 7.98 -2.61 -1.13
CA ASP A 157 9.20 -3.40 -1.22
C ASP A 157 10.33 -2.72 -1.99
N LEU A 158 10.24 -1.40 -2.21
CA LEU A 158 11.40 -0.68 -2.73
C LEU A 158 12.58 -0.89 -1.77
N CYS A 159 13.77 -1.26 -2.28
CA CYS A 159 14.90 -1.54 -1.41
C CYS A 159 15.37 -0.28 -0.66
N PRO A 160 16.00 -0.40 0.52
CA PRO A 160 16.61 0.73 1.22
C PRO A 160 17.54 1.55 0.31
N PHE A 161 17.56 2.86 0.51
CA PHE A 161 18.25 3.78 -0.39
C PHE A 161 19.75 3.48 -0.54
N ASP A 162 20.40 3.08 0.54
CA ASP A 162 21.82 2.72 0.54
C ASP A 162 22.13 1.42 -0.24
N GLN A 163 21.11 0.63 -0.58
CA GLN A 163 21.24 -0.64 -1.32
C GLN A 163 20.95 -0.50 -2.81
N VAL A 164 20.46 0.64 -3.28
CA VAL A 164 20.07 0.85 -4.69
C VAL A 164 21.20 0.49 -5.65
N GLU A 165 22.44 0.85 -5.32
CA GLU A 165 23.61 0.56 -6.14
C GLU A 165 23.91 -0.94 -6.27
N LEU A 166 23.55 -1.74 -5.25
CA LEU A 166 23.77 -3.19 -5.23
C LEU A 166 22.84 -3.92 -6.19
N TYR A 167 21.63 -3.38 -6.39
CA TYR A 167 20.64 -3.96 -7.31
C TYR A 167 20.96 -3.68 -8.79
N GLY A 168 21.74 -2.63 -9.08
CA GLY A 168 22.15 -2.28 -10.43
C GLY A 168 20.99 -1.90 -11.37
N ASP A 169 19.79 -1.69 -10.84
CA ASP A 169 18.58 -1.42 -11.59
C ASP A 169 18.35 0.08 -11.75
N GLY A 170 18.36 0.53 -13.03
CA GLY A 170 18.11 1.92 -13.37
C GLY A 170 16.69 2.39 -13.00
N GLN A 171 15.69 1.51 -13.02
CA GLN A 171 14.32 1.87 -12.63
C GLN A 171 14.22 2.16 -11.13
N MET A 172 14.83 1.31 -10.30
CA MET A 172 14.89 1.49 -8.85
C MET A 172 15.55 2.85 -8.49
N ARG A 173 16.69 3.16 -9.14
CA ARG A 173 17.36 4.45 -8.99
C ARG A 173 16.44 5.63 -9.37
N SER A 174 15.80 5.56 -10.53
CA SER A 174 14.88 6.61 -10.99
C SER A 174 13.69 6.79 -10.06
N SER A 175 13.21 5.70 -9.45
CA SER A 175 12.14 5.76 -8.44
C SER A 175 12.60 6.49 -7.18
N TRP A 176 13.80 6.22 -6.69
CA TRP A 176 14.37 6.95 -5.57
C TRP A 176 14.64 8.43 -5.88
N GLU A 177 15.18 8.73 -7.05
CA GLU A 177 15.37 10.13 -7.49
C GLU A 177 14.05 10.90 -7.52
N LYS A 178 12.96 10.25 -7.95
CA LYS A 178 11.62 10.83 -7.94
C LYS A 178 11.16 11.11 -6.49
N LEU A 179 11.31 10.15 -5.57
CA LEU A 179 10.91 10.31 -4.17
C LEU A 179 11.70 11.45 -3.49
N LEU A 180 13.02 11.49 -3.71
CA LEU A 180 13.87 12.57 -3.18
C LEU A 180 13.47 13.94 -3.77
N GLY A 181 13.15 13.99 -5.07
CA GLY A 181 12.67 15.20 -5.74
C GLY A 181 11.33 15.71 -5.22
N LEU A 182 10.54 14.85 -4.57
CA LEU A 182 9.29 15.20 -3.89
C LEU A 182 9.49 15.62 -2.40
N GLY A 183 10.74 15.63 -1.93
CA GLY A 183 11.06 16.04 -0.56
C GLY A 183 10.86 14.96 0.50
N VAL A 184 10.84 13.68 0.08
CA VAL A 184 10.77 12.56 1.03
C VAL A 184 12.00 12.57 1.93
N HIS A 185 11.78 12.39 3.23
CA HIS A 185 12.84 12.31 4.23
C HIS A 185 12.60 11.25 5.31
N LEU A 186 11.41 10.62 5.34
CA LEU A 186 11.09 9.45 6.16
C LEU A 186 10.38 8.41 5.29
N VAL A 187 10.95 7.21 5.26
CA VAL A 187 10.48 6.12 4.40
C VAL A 187 9.95 4.97 5.26
N HIS A 188 8.75 4.54 4.95
CA HIS A 188 8.04 3.43 5.57
C HIS A 188 8.04 2.24 4.61
N PHE A 189 8.67 1.14 5.02
CA PHE A 189 8.80 -0.09 4.25
C PHE A 189 7.84 -1.16 4.74
N ALA A 190 7.48 -2.10 3.85
CA ALA A 190 6.70 -3.26 4.25
C ALA A 190 7.53 -4.33 4.99
N HIS A 191 8.83 -4.43 4.69
CA HIS A 191 9.68 -5.52 5.23
C HIS A 191 10.96 -5.03 5.92
N TRP A 192 11.26 -3.75 5.91
CA TRP A 192 12.41 -3.15 6.59
C TRP A 192 11.97 -2.15 7.66
N PRO A 193 12.85 -1.81 8.58
CA PRO A 193 12.61 -0.67 9.49
C PRO A 193 12.45 0.63 8.72
N ASP A 194 11.66 1.54 9.27
CA ASP A 194 11.56 2.91 8.75
C ASP A 194 12.94 3.56 8.69
N GLU A 195 13.19 4.34 7.64
CA GLU A 195 14.48 4.98 7.38
C GLU A 195 14.33 6.49 7.16
N ARG A 196 15.20 7.25 7.78
CA ARG A 196 15.38 8.69 7.47
C ARG A 196 16.47 8.86 6.42
N ILE A 197 16.16 9.57 5.36
CA ILE A 197 17.06 9.80 4.22
C ILE A 197 17.34 11.30 4.03
#